data_4502b69684f9a81c15454918699390e9
#
_entry.id   4502b69684f9a81c15454918699390e9
#
_cell.length_a   1.000
_cell.length_b   1.000
_cell.length_c   1.000
_cell.angle_alpha   90.00
_cell.angle_beta   90.00
_cell.angle_gamma   90.00
#
_symmetry.space_group_name_H-M   'P 1'
#
loop_
_entity.id
_entity.type
_entity.pdbx_description
1 polymer ?
#
loop_
_entity_poly.entity_id
_entity_poly.type
_entity_poly.pdbx_seq_one_letter_code
_entity_poly.pdbx_strand_id
1 'polypeptide(L)'
;IKISENPAKVTTPHFKKVYRLFSNTDGKAFADLITVHDEVVDENKPLELFDPDATWKRNVFTDFTAKELLVPIFQGGKLVYKQPSMEEIRAYCKEQIDLQWDEVKRFENPHNYYVDLSQKLWDLKQELLKKQR
;
A
#
# COMPACT_ATOMS: atom_id res chain seq x y z
N ILE A 1 13.88 12.70 4.14
CA ILE A 1 13.80 12.63 2.66
C ILE A 1 15.02 11.87 2.19
N LYS A 2 14.82 10.79 1.46
CA LYS A 2 15.90 10.03 0.85
C LYS A 2 16.10 10.52 -0.58
N ILE A 3 17.26 11.08 -0.86
CA ILE A 3 17.68 11.42 -2.23
C ILE A 3 18.42 10.21 -2.78
N SER A 4 18.05 9.76 -3.98
CA SER A 4 18.70 8.65 -4.67
C SER A 4 19.42 9.17 -5.91
N GLU A 5 20.69 8.78 -6.09
CA GLU A 5 21.44 9.03 -7.32
C GLU A 5 21.02 8.13 -8.49
N ASN A 6 20.22 7.10 -8.21
CA ASN A 6 19.74 6.20 -9.24
C ASN A 6 18.58 6.86 -10.03
N PRO A 7 18.76 7.14 -11.34
CA PRO A 7 17.73 7.78 -12.17
C PRO A 7 16.42 7.00 -12.26
N ALA A 8 16.45 5.68 -12.04
CA ALA A 8 15.27 4.82 -12.02
C ALA A 8 14.44 4.98 -10.73
N LYS A 9 15.01 5.56 -9.67
CA LYS A 9 14.33 5.77 -8.38
C LYS A 9 13.82 7.19 -8.28
N VAL A 10 12.81 7.51 -9.04
CA VAL A 10 12.13 8.81 -8.93
C VAL A 10 11.25 8.83 -7.68
N THR A 11 11.60 9.67 -6.72
CA THR A 11 10.77 9.90 -5.54
C THR A 11 9.65 10.89 -5.87
N THR A 12 8.42 10.58 -5.45
CA THR A 12 7.30 11.51 -5.53
C THR A 12 7.10 12.13 -4.14
N PRO A 13 7.41 13.43 -3.94
CA PRO A 13 7.11 14.09 -2.68
C PRO A 13 5.59 14.17 -2.53
N HIS A 14 5.09 13.86 -1.42
CA HIS A 14 3.72 14.09 -0.95
C HIS A 14 3.40 13.20 0.25
N PHE A 15 2.39 13.55 1.03
CA PHE A 15 1.84 12.65 2.03
C PHE A 15 1.00 11.58 1.34
N LYS A 16 1.21 10.32 1.74
CA LYS A 16 0.57 9.14 1.16
C LYS A 16 -0.06 8.31 2.26
N LYS A 17 -1.06 7.53 1.88
CA LYS A 17 -1.60 6.44 2.68
C LYS A 17 -1.25 5.12 2.02
N VAL A 18 -1.25 4.06 2.81
CA VAL A 18 -1.11 2.69 2.33
C VAL A 18 -2.28 1.87 2.85
N TYR A 19 -3.02 1.27 1.94
CA TYR A 19 -4.10 0.35 2.26
C TYR A 19 -3.68 -1.07 1.90
N ARG A 20 -3.90 -2.01 2.81
CA ARG A 20 -3.82 -3.43 2.50
C ARG A 20 -5.21 -3.94 2.15
N LEU A 21 -5.32 -4.60 1.02
CA LEU A 21 -6.56 -5.12 0.48
C LEU A 21 -6.65 -6.61 0.77
N PHE A 22 -7.79 -7.00 1.34
CA PHE A 22 -8.10 -8.39 1.70
C PHE A 22 -9.28 -8.87 0.88
N SER A 23 -9.20 -10.08 0.36
CA SER A 23 -10.33 -10.74 -0.28
C SER A 23 -11.37 -11.16 0.77
N ASN A 24 -12.64 -10.83 0.54
CA ASN A 24 -13.73 -11.27 1.42
C ASN A 24 -14.05 -12.77 1.26
N THR A 25 -13.50 -13.43 0.22
CA THR A 25 -13.71 -14.86 -0.02
C THR A 25 -12.90 -15.73 0.93
N ASP A 26 -11.61 -15.41 1.13
CA ASP A 26 -10.68 -16.21 1.93
C ASP A 26 -10.00 -15.42 3.06
N GLY A 27 -10.25 -14.13 3.16
CA GLY A 27 -9.64 -13.23 4.16
C GLY A 27 -8.15 -12.98 3.93
N LYS A 28 -7.58 -13.41 2.81
CA LYS A 28 -6.15 -13.24 2.51
C LYS A 28 -5.87 -11.87 1.90
N ALA A 29 -4.69 -11.34 2.21
CA ALA A 29 -4.19 -10.12 1.60
C ALA A 29 -3.73 -10.40 0.15
N PHE A 30 -4.16 -9.58 -0.79
CA PHE A 30 -3.82 -9.78 -2.20
C PHE A 30 -3.07 -8.61 -2.85
N ALA A 31 -3.16 -7.41 -2.29
CA ALA A 31 -2.43 -6.23 -2.78
C ALA A 31 -2.32 -5.15 -1.70
N ASP A 32 -1.30 -4.31 -1.82
CA ASP A 32 -1.22 -3.03 -1.12
C ASP A 32 -1.45 -1.89 -2.13
N LEU A 33 -2.26 -0.93 -1.75
CA LEU A 33 -2.58 0.26 -2.55
C LEU A 33 -1.97 1.49 -1.90
N ILE A 34 -1.14 2.22 -2.63
CA ILE A 34 -0.60 3.51 -2.20
C ILE A 34 -1.46 4.62 -2.79
N THR A 35 -1.98 5.48 -1.94
CA THR A 35 -2.86 6.60 -2.31
C THR A 35 -2.30 7.94 -1.87
N VAL A 36 -2.89 9.03 -2.34
CA VAL A 36 -2.68 10.34 -1.75
C VAL A 36 -3.36 10.39 -0.37
N HIS A 37 -2.85 11.21 0.54
CA HIS A 37 -3.28 11.25 1.95
C HIS A 37 -4.77 11.55 2.17
N ASP A 38 -5.43 12.22 1.25
CA ASP A 38 -6.84 12.62 1.33
C ASP A 38 -7.80 11.64 0.65
N GLU A 39 -7.28 10.56 0.05
CA GLU A 39 -8.11 9.52 -0.52
C GLU A 39 -8.67 8.58 0.54
N VAL A 40 -9.90 8.17 0.33
CA VAL A 40 -10.58 7.13 1.12
C VAL A 40 -11.02 6.04 0.16
N VAL A 41 -10.65 4.81 0.45
CA VAL A 41 -11.09 3.64 -0.33
C VAL A 41 -12.51 3.27 0.09
N ASP A 42 -13.43 3.27 -0.89
CA ASP A 42 -14.81 2.85 -0.70
C ASP A 42 -14.93 1.35 -1.07
N GLU A 43 -15.11 0.51 -0.06
CA GLU A 43 -15.21 -0.95 -0.22
C GLU A 43 -16.48 -1.39 -0.96
N ASN A 44 -17.47 -0.49 -1.11
CA ASN A 44 -18.72 -0.77 -1.81
C ASN A 44 -18.67 -0.47 -3.32
N LYS A 45 -17.56 0.05 -3.80
CA LYS A 45 -17.35 0.38 -5.20
C LYS A 45 -16.24 -0.45 -5.82
N PRO A 46 -16.32 -0.76 -7.12
CA PRO A 46 -15.22 -1.37 -7.83
C PRO A 46 -13.95 -0.53 -7.71
N LEU A 47 -12.85 -1.15 -7.35
CA LEU A 47 -11.54 -0.52 -7.21
C LEU A 47 -10.63 -0.96 -8.37
N GLU A 48 -10.17 0.00 -9.13
CA GLU A 48 -9.20 -0.24 -10.19
C GLU A 48 -7.79 -0.06 -9.65
N LEU A 49 -6.97 -1.09 -9.81
CA LEU A 49 -5.55 -1.09 -9.52
C LEU A 49 -4.75 -1.24 -10.80
N PHE A 50 -3.59 -0.63 -10.86
CA PHE A 50 -2.67 -0.79 -11.96
C PHE A 50 -1.22 -0.78 -11.50
N ASP A 51 -0.40 -1.58 -12.18
CA ASP A 51 1.03 -1.64 -11.98
C ASP A 51 1.67 -0.33 -12.49
N PRO A 52 2.41 0.43 -11.67
CA PRO A 52 3.05 1.67 -12.09
C PRO A 52 4.15 1.46 -13.15
N ASP A 53 4.72 0.27 -13.24
CA ASP A 53 5.72 -0.07 -14.24
C ASP A 53 5.10 -0.60 -15.54
N ALA A 54 3.84 -1.07 -15.46
CA ALA A 54 3.09 -1.62 -16.57
C ALA A 54 1.63 -1.10 -16.55
N THR A 55 1.45 0.19 -16.79
CA THR A 55 0.18 0.91 -16.61
C THR A 55 -0.99 0.41 -17.47
N TRP A 56 -0.71 -0.42 -18.49
CA TRP A 56 -1.73 -1.12 -19.26
C TRP A 56 -2.31 -2.35 -18.55
N LYS A 57 -1.64 -2.86 -17.51
CA LYS A 57 -2.13 -3.96 -16.68
C LYS A 57 -3.03 -3.38 -15.60
N ARG A 58 -4.33 -3.40 -15.88
CA ARG A 58 -5.36 -2.89 -14.98
C ARG A 58 -6.22 -4.05 -14.51
N ASN A 59 -6.50 -4.08 -13.21
CA ASN A 59 -7.40 -5.03 -12.60
C ASN A 59 -8.47 -4.27 -11.81
N VAL A 60 -9.71 -4.73 -11.92
CA VAL A 60 -10.83 -4.19 -11.16
C VAL A 60 -11.23 -5.22 -10.11
N PHE A 61 -11.22 -4.80 -8.86
CA PHE A 61 -11.59 -5.64 -7.73
C PHE A 61 -12.91 -5.18 -7.13
N THR A 62 -13.72 -6.16 -6.79
CA THR A 62 -14.96 -6.01 -6.01
C THR A 62 -14.89 -6.99 -4.84
N ASP A 63 -15.75 -6.82 -3.85
CA ASP A 63 -15.85 -7.73 -2.71
C ASP A 63 -14.54 -7.89 -1.94
N PHE A 64 -13.99 -6.77 -1.51
CA PHE A 64 -12.75 -6.68 -0.74
C PHE A 64 -12.95 -5.82 0.52
N THR A 65 -12.02 -5.96 1.46
CA THR A 65 -11.87 -5.09 2.63
C THR A 65 -10.54 -4.34 2.53
N ALA A 66 -10.54 -3.05 2.85
CA ALA A 66 -9.35 -2.21 2.83
C ALA A 66 -8.95 -1.76 4.24
N LYS A 67 -7.73 -2.06 4.66
CA LYS A 67 -7.18 -1.63 5.95
C LYS A 67 -6.08 -0.60 5.75
N GLU A 68 -6.26 0.60 6.30
CA GLU A 68 -5.18 1.59 6.34
C GLU A 68 -4.06 1.11 7.27
N LEU A 69 -2.82 1.09 6.75
CA LEU A 69 -1.66 0.57 7.49
C LEU A 69 -0.94 1.63 8.32
N LEU A 70 -1.09 2.91 7.96
CA LEU A 70 -0.46 3.99 8.69
C LEU A 70 -1.30 4.33 9.92
N VAL A 71 -0.63 4.43 11.06
CA VAL A 71 -1.26 4.81 12.34
C VAL A 71 -0.66 6.11 12.85
N PRO A 72 -1.45 6.99 13.49
CA PRO A 72 -0.93 8.21 14.06
C PRO A 72 -0.04 7.90 15.27
N ILE A 73 1.17 8.48 15.29
CA ILE A 73 2.11 8.38 16.42
C ILE A 73 2.05 9.66 17.24
N PHE A 74 2.08 10.82 16.56
CA PHE A 74 1.94 12.13 17.17
C PHE A 74 0.79 12.89 16.54
N GLN A 75 0.02 13.60 17.35
CA GLN A 75 -1.01 14.54 16.92
C GLN A 75 -0.91 15.82 17.73
N GLY A 76 -0.82 16.96 17.04
CA GLY A 76 -0.66 18.26 17.71
C GLY A 76 0.54 18.31 18.69
N GLY A 77 1.65 17.67 18.33
CA GLY A 77 2.86 17.60 19.16
C GLY A 77 2.78 16.65 20.37
N LYS A 78 1.67 15.92 20.52
CA LYS A 78 1.48 14.95 21.62
C LYS A 78 1.59 13.51 21.10
N LEU A 79 2.28 12.66 21.85
CA LEU A 79 2.34 11.23 21.59
C LEU A 79 0.97 10.60 21.85
N VAL A 80 0.37 10.00 20.81
CA VAL A 80 -0.95 9.34 20.86
C VAL A 80 -0.86 7.84 20.68
N TYR A 81 0.30 7.32 20.29
CA TYR A 81 0.54 5.90 20.05
C TYR A 81 1.04 5.22 21.31
N LYS A 82 0.38 4.11 21.69
CA LYS A 82 0.86 3.22 22.75
C LYS A 82 1.76 2.17 22.11
N GLN A 83 3.04 2.18 22.48
CA GLN A 83 3.98 1.18 21.97
C GLN A 83 3.61 -0.22 22.48
N PRO A 84 3.43 -1.20 21.58
CA PRO A 84 3.15 -2.58 21.98
C PRO A 84 4.38 -3.26 22.58
N SER A 85 4.14 -4.32 23.35
CA SER A 85 5.22 -5.19 23.85
C SER A 85 5.86 -5.99 22.72
N MET A 86 7.02 -6.59 23.01
CA MET A 86 7.70 -7.44 22.02
C MET A 86 6.85 -8.66 21.64
N GLU A 87 6.14 -9.23 22.60
CA GLU A 87 5.22 -10.36 22.40
C GLU A 87 4.06 -9.98 21.47
N GLU A 88 3.47 -8.80 21.69
CA GLU A 88 2.40 -8.27 20.84
C GLU A 88 2.90 -8.01 19.41
N ILE A 89 4.12 -7.47 19.25
CA ILE A 89 4.74 -7.25 17.93
C ILE A 89 4.95 -8.58 17.20
N ARG A 90 5.46 -9.60 17.89
CA ARG A 90 5.67 -10.94 17.30
C ARG A 90 4.37 -11.61 16.91
N ALA A 91 3.35 -11.51 17.76
CA ALA A 91 2.03 -12.05 17.47
C ALA A 91 1.40 -11.36 16.23
N TYR A 92 1.48 -10.04 16.17
CA TYR A 92 1.01 -9.27 15.01
C TYR A 92 1.76 -9.64 13.74
N CYS A 93 3.09 -9.75 13.80
CA CYS A 93 3.89 -10.16 12.64
C CYS A 93 3.47 -11.54 12.12
N LYS A 94 3.31 -12.52 13.04
CA LYS A 94 2.84 -13.86 12.66
C LYS A 94 1.47 -13.83 12.03
N GLU A 95 0.52 -13.12 12.60
CA GLU A 95 -0.83 -12.94 12.06
C GLU A 95 -0.78 -12.38 10.63
N GLN A 96 0.01 -11.31 10.40
CA GLN A 96 0.11 -10.68 9.08
C GLN A 96 0.77 -11.60 8.05
N ILE A 97 1.72 -12.45 8.45
CA ILE A 97 2.32 -13.46 7.57
C ILE A 97 1.28 -14.54 7.22
N ASP A 98 0.50 -14.98 8.19
CA ASP A 98 -0.52 -16.02 7.98
C ASP A 98 -1.65 -15.54 7.03
N LEU A 99 -1.87 -14.23 6.94
CA LEU A 99 -2.81 -13.62 6.00
C LEU A 99 -2.28 -13.53 4.55
N GLN A 100 -0.99 -13.78 4.31
CA GLN A 100 -0.44 -13.83 2.96
C GLN A 100 -0.72 -15.18 2.29
N TRP A 101 -0.83 -15.20 0.96
CA TRP A 101 -0.91 -16.43 0.20
C TRP A 101 0.37 -17.25 0.32
N ASP A 102 0.24 -18.57 0.28
CA ASP A 102 1.38 -19.48 0.41
C ASP A 102 2.38 -19.31 -0.74
N GLU A 103 1.90 -18.97 -1.94
CA GLU A 103 2.71 -18.68 -3.12
C GLU A 103 3.62 -17.47 -2.92
N VAL A 104 3.21 -16.49 -2.14
CA VAL A 104 4.03 -15.31 -1.80
C VAL A 104 5.08 -15.65 -0.73
N LYS A 105 4.75 -16.54 0.19
CA LYS A 105 5.60 -16.92 1.33
C LYS A 105 6.69 -17.94 1.01
N ARG A 106 6.56 -18.67 -0.08
CA ARG A 106 7.50 -19.75 -0.40
C ARG A 106 8.91 -19.21 -0.67
N PHE A 107 9.92 -19.99 -0.28
CA PHE A 107 11.31 -19.59 -0.42
C PHE A 107 11.80 -19.62 -1.88
N GLU A 108 11.39 -20.65 -2.64
CA GLU A 108 11.78 -20.78 -4.06
C GLU A 108 10.71 -20.20 -4.97
N ASN A 109 11.14 -19.32 -5.88
CA ASN A 109 10.28 -18.67 -6.88
C ASN A 109 8.96 -18.12 -6.29
N PRO A 110 9.03 -17.24 -5.28
CA PRO A 110 7.81 -16.66 -4.71
C PRO A 110 7.06 -15.86 -5.77
N HIS A 111 5.73 -15.85 -5.68
CA HIS A 111 4.92 -14.92 -6.45
C HIS A 111 5.15 -13.50 -5.97
N ASN A 112 5.14 -12.56 -6.90
CA ASN A 112 5.20 -11.14 -6.55
C ASN A 112 3.90 -10.74 -5.84
N TYR A 113 4.06 -10.04 -4.72
CA TYR A 113 2.96 -9.35 -4.07
C TYR A 113 2.77 -7.99 -4.73
N TYR A 114 1.54 -7.66 -5.09
CA TYR A 114 1.24 -6.41 -5.80
C TYR A 114 1.27 -5.22 -4.86
N VAL A 115 2.01 -4.17 -5.26
CA VAL A 115 2.01 -2.87 -4.61
C VAL A 115 1.71 -1.83 -5.69
N ASP A 116 0.48 -1.40 -5.75
CA ASP A 116 -0.06 -0.58 -6.82
C ASP A 116 -0.34 0.84 -6.35
N LEU A 117 -0.50 1.75 -7.30
CA LEU A 117 -0.82 3.15 -7.04
C LEU A 117 -2.30 3.42 -7.36
N SER A 118 -2.90 4.37 -6.63
CA SER A 118 -4.16 4.95 -7.05
C SER A 118 -3.98 5.82 -8.30
N GLN A 119 -5.03 5.96 -9.10
CA GLN A 119 -5.01 6.84 -10.28
C GLN A 119 -4.65 8.27 -9.89
N LYS A 120 -5.21 8.77 -8.78
CA LYS A 120 -4.93 10.12 -8.28
C LYS A 120 -3.45 10.32 -7.93
N LEU A 121 -2.82 9.34 -7.29
CA LEU A 121 -1.40 9.39 -6.97
C LEU A 121 -0.53 9.33 -8.25
N TRP A 122 -0.91 8.51 -9.21
CA TRP A 122 -0.24 8.43 -10.50
C TRP A 122 -0.32 9.76 -11.25
N ASP A 123 -1.49 10.37 -11.34
CA ASP A 123 -1.70 11.65 -12.01
C ASP A 123 -0.87 12.76 -11.36
N LEU A 124 -0.85 12.81 -10.02
CA LEU A 124 0.00 13.72 -9.26
C LEU A 124 1.48 13.54 -9.59
N LYS A 125 1.95 12.30 -9.66
CA LYS A 125 3.34 11.98 -10.04
C LYS A 125 3.65 12.52 -11.44
N GLN A 126 2.76 12.30 -12.41
CA GLN A 126 2.97 12.77 -13.78
C GLN A 126 2.94 14.31 -13.88
N GLU A 127 2.07 14.97 -13.13
CA GLU A 127 2.02 16.43 -13.05
C GLU A 127 3.33 17.02 -12.49
N LEU A 128 3.84 16.46 -11.38
CA LEU A 128 5.09 16.89 -10.77
C LEU A 128 6.28 16.70 -11.71
N LEU A 129 6.33 15.60 -12.46
CA LEU A 129 7.39 15.36 -13.44
C LEU A 129 7.34 16.32 -14.62
N LYS A 130 6.14 16.73 -15.07
CA LYS A 130 5.99 17.75 -16.12
C LYS A 130 6.45 19.13 -15.68
N LYS A 131 6.26 19.49 -14.41
CA LYS A 131 6.68 20.80 -13.87
C LYS A 131 8.20 20.93 -13.72
N GLN A 132 8.92 19.82 -13.72
CA GLN A 132 10.39 19.79 -13.58
C GLN A 132 11.13 19.78 -14.93
N ARG A 133 10.42 19.69 -16.04
CA ARG A 133 10.95 19.78 -17.41
C ARG A 133 10.74 21.19 -17.96
#